data_2150d8892df2c8ac2989f98fb3514936
#
_entry.id   2150d8892df2c8ac2989f98fb3514936
#
_cell.length_a   1.000
_cell.length_b   1.000
_cell.length_c   1.000
_cell.angle_alpha   90.00
_cell.angle_beta   90.00
_cell.angle_gamma   90.00
#
_symmetry.space_group_name_H-M   'P 1'
#
loop_
_entity.id
_entity.type
_entity.pdbx_description
1 polymer ?
#
loop_
_entity_poly.entity_id
_entity_poly.type
_entity_poly.pdbx_seq_one_letter_code
_entity_poly.pdbx_strand_id
1 'polypeptide(L)'
;MHTKIAAFPKTSDLYWVAAFLCLGLTPIHSKAETKVAKAGNPAGVEVQVTPEMLGAGVVSSGAVLPPIPVITGNRQKPVASWGKPLPYPIVIADRRNNRLIEIAPNKKIIWEFPSPSIKAYRGNEDVNFSPDGKQLAVSEEDNFDVHIVDYEKKVLAWTYGIPDRRGSGPVLLNYPDDAHLLADGKFITADIRNCRVLIIDPKDNSTVSQWGTPGKCKHNPPYELAHPNGATPMENGDILITEITDSWISRITREGKVVWSVKAPNIRYPSDAFPTVDGKQIIVADFWKPGRVVIFDPLTRKITWEYFAKEGDGVLDHSSIARELPDTGDVLIVDDLNDRVIVVDRKTKEIIWQYGEKGKKGYTQGLLNYPDGVDLDVFRDWKAALQK
;
A
#
# COMPACT_ATOMS: atom_id res chain seq x y z
N MET A 1 30.97 52.04 12.25
CA MET A 1 29.65 51.49 12.50
C MET A 1 29.60 50.09 11.91
N HIS A 2 29.80 49.08 12.73
CA HIS A 2 29.78 47.66 12.31
C HIS A 2 28.43 47.06 12.63
N THR A 3 27.69 46.69 11.63
CA THR A 3 26.42 45.98 11.79
C THR A 3 26.72 44.47 11.78
N LYS A 4 26.50 43.82 12.92
CA LYS A 4 26.61 42.38 13.09
C LYS A 4 25.40 41.72 12.42
N ILE A 5 25.66 40.84 11.47
CA ILE A 5 24.67 39.92 10.91
C ILE A 5 24.56 38.70 11.86
N ALA A 6 23.39 38.51 12.43
CA ALA A 6 23.09 37.37 13.28
C ALA A 6 22.96 36.10 12.42
N ALA A 7 23.72 35.07 12.79
CA ALA A 7 23.60 33.75 12.20
C ALA A 7 22.35 33.05 12.74
N PHE A 8 21.53 32.50 11.82
CA PHE A 8 20.44 31.58 12.15
C PHE A 8 20.98 30.19 12.44
N PRO A 9 20.46 29.49 13.46
CA PRO A 9 20.88 28.15 13.76
C PRO A 9 20.34 27.15 12.69
N LYS A 10 21.17 26.20 12.30
CA LYS A 10 20.82 25.04 11.49
C LYS A 10 19.84 24.20 12.29
N THR A 11 18.64 24.04 11.79
CA THR A 11 17.65 23.08 12.32
C THR A 11 17.98 21.70 11.78
N SER A 12 18.51 20.87 12.65
CA SER A 12 18.60 19.41 12.46
C SER A 12 17.26 18.77 12.82
N ASP A 13 16.86 17.82 11.98
CA ASP A 13 16.01 16.67 12.29
C ASP A 13 14.72 16.89 13.08
N LEU A 14 13.63 17.20 12.37
CA LEU A 14 12.27 17.01 12.90
C LEU A 14 11.64 15.81 12.18
N TYR A 15 11.67 14.66 12.90
CA TYR A 15 10.86 13.49 12.58
C TYR A 15 9.38 13.83 12.75
N TRP A 16 8.64 13.90 11.66
CA TRP A 16 7.18 13.94 11.71
C TRP A 16 6.62 12.52 11.78
N VAL A 17 6.62 11.97 12.99
CA VAL A 17 5.66 10.92 13.32
C VAL A 17 4.34 11.65 13.58
N ALA A 18 3.32 11.37 12.76
CA ALA A 18 1.97 11.85 13.00
C ALA A 18 1.37 11.10 14.20
N ALA A 19 1.79 11.46 15.42
CA ALA A 19 1.16 11.00 16.64
C ALA A 19 -0.09 11.84 16.88
N PHE A 20 -1.27 11.28 16.68
CA PHE A 20 -2.51 11.84 17.20
C PHE A 20 -2.49 11.76 18.73
N LEU A 21 -2.29 12.88 19.38
CA LEU A 21 -2.54 13.03 20.81
C LEU A 21 -4.06 13.00 21.04
N CYS A 22 -4.58 11.89 21.54
CA CYS A 22 -5.86 11.87 22.21
C CYS A 22 -5.74 12.56 23.57
N LEU A 23 -6.22 13.79 23.67
CA LEU A 23 -6.46 14.44 24.95
C LEU A 23 -7.60 13.73 25.68
N GLY A 24 -7.26 13.12 26.81
CA GLY A 24 -8.21 12.51 27.71
C GLY A 24 -9.14 13.54 28.34
N LEU A 25 -10.41 13.38 28.15
CA LEU A 25 -11.46 14.01 28.94
C LEU A 25 -12.12 12.97 29.84
N THR A 26 -11.99 13.13 31.12
CA THR A 26 -12.67 12.38 32.17
C THR A 26 -14.20 12.56 32.08
N PRO A 27 -15.00 11.54 32.39
CA PRO A 27 -16.45 11.65 32.30
C PRO A 27 -17.02 12.38 33.53
N ILE A 28 -17.78 13.44 33.26
CA ILE A 28 -18.69 14.02 34.24
C ILE A 28 -20.05 13.33 34.08
N HIS A 29 -20.48 12.64 35.12
CA HIS A 29 -21.83 12.09 35.22
C HIS A 29 -22.85 13.22 35.40
N SER A 30 -23.80 13.37 34.49
CA SER A 30 -25.08 13.99 34.76
C SER A 30 -26.19 13.19 34.11
N LYS A 31 -27.10 12.66 34.92
CA LYS A 31 -28.36 12.09 34.48
C LYS A 31 -29.25 13.21 33.95
N ALA A 32 -29.68 13.09 32.70
CA ALA A 32 -30.83 13.80 32.18
C ALA A 32 -31.63 12.87 31.30
N GLU A 33 -32.83 12.52 31.71
CA GLU A 33 -33.82 11.87 30.85
C GLU A 33 -34.24 12.83 29.76
N THR A 34 -34.18 12.41 28.50
CA THR A 34 -34.80 13.15 27.41
C THR A 34 -35.53 12.23 26.45
N LYS A 35 -36.77 12.60 26.21
CA LYS A 35 -37.76 11.95 25.36
C LYS A 35 -37.26 11.69 23.95
N VAL A 36 -37.55 10.48 23.47
CA VAL A 36 -37.33 10.04 22.11
C VAL A 36 -38.24 10.78 21.16
N ALA A 37 -37.67 11.60 20.29
CA ALA A 37 -38.29 12.05 19.06
C ALA A 37 -37.79 11.17 17.90
N LYS A 38 -38.70 10.42 17.27
CA LYS A 38 -38.42 9.69 16.02
C LYS A 38 -38.13 10.69 14.89
N ALA A 39 -36.89 10.81 14.50
CA ALA A 39 -36.53 11.38 13.20
C ALA A 39 -35.81 10.27 12.42
N GLY A 40 -36.28 10.04 11.19
CA GLY A 40 -35.83 8.92 10.36
C GLY A 40 -34.34 9.01 10.01
N ASN A 41 -33.69 7.91 10.26
CA ASN A 41 -32.33 7.64 9.86
C ASN A 41 -32.32 7.32 8.35
N PRO A 42 -31.55 8.01 7.48
CA PRO A 42 -31.27 7.47 6.17
C PRO A 42 -30.34 6.29 6.37
N ALA A 43 -30.89 5.10 6.19
CA ALA A 43 -30.27 3.83 6.39
C ALA A 43 -28.90 3.78 5.69
N GLY A 44 -27.84 3.53 6.46
CA GLY A 44 -26.68 2.85 5.97
C GLY A 44 -27.15 1.50 5.43
N VAL A 45 -27.15 1.37 4.11
CA VAL A 45 -27.54 0.12 3.45
C VAL A 45 -26.43 -0.87 3.75
N GLU A 46 -26.67 -1.72 4.74
CA GLU A 46 -25.91 -2.95 4.91
C GLU A 46 -26.26 -3.84 3.71
N VAL A 47 -25.40 -3.75 2.67
CA VAL A 47 -25.58 -4.58 1.48
C VAL A 47 -25.22 -6.00 1.86
N GLN A 48 -26.23 -6.85 2.03
CA GLN A 48 -26.02 -8.28 2.16
C GLN A 48 -25.46 -8.80 0.82
N VAL A 49 -24.21 -9.21 0.83
CA VAL A 49 -23.52 -9.74 -0.32
C VAL A 49 -23.94 -11.19 -0.51
N THR A 50 -24.49 -11.51 -1.68
CA THR A 50 -24.84 -12.88 -2.05
C THR A 50 -23.64 -13.57 -2.75
N PRO A 51 -23.60 -14.92 -2.72
CA PRO A 51 -22.54 -15.69 -3.42
C PRO A 51 -22.40 -15.37 -4.90
N GLU A 52 -23.47 -14.95 -5.56
CA GLU A 52 -23.48 -14.55 -6.97
C GLU A 52 -22.73 -13.24 -7.24
N MET A 53 -22.53 -12.39 -6.23
CA MET A 53 -21.76 -11.16 -6.34
C MET A 53 -20.24 -11.37 -6.39
N LEU A 54 -19.77 -12.59 -6.14
CA LEU A 54 -18.33 -12.92 -6.14
C LEU A 54 -17.82 -13.56 -7.43
N GLY A 55 -18.67 -13.77 -8.41
CA GLY A 55 -18.29 -14.51 -9.64
C GLY A 55 -18.02 -15.99 -9.37
N ALA A 56 -18.80 -16.83 -10.00
CA ALA A 56 -18.77 -18.28 -10.14
C ALA A 56 -18.02 -19.13 -9.08
N GLY A 57 -18.79 -19.84 -8.28
CA GLY A 57 -18.40 -21.15 -7.75
C GLY A 57 -17.87 -21.20 -6.33
N VAL A 58 -18.65 -20.77 -5.36
CA VAL A 58 -18.37 -21.06 -3.94
C VAL A 58 -18.95 -22.43 -3.57
N VAL A 59 -18.09 -23.45 -3.42
CA VAL A 59 -18.43 -24.65 -2.66
C VAL A 59 -17.95 -24.41 -1.23
N SER A 60 -18.87 -24.13 -0.33
CA SER A 60 -18.62 -24.01 1.10
C SER A 60 -18.21 -25.35 1.67
N SER A 61 -16.93 -25.58 1.92
CA SER A 61 -16.51 -26.64 2.84
C SER A 61 -16.33 -26.04 4.22
N GLY A 62 -17.23 -26.38 5.13
CA GLY A 62 -17.23 -25.92 6.54
C GLY A 62 -16.11 -26.53 7.39
N ALA A 63 -14.87 -26.51 6.94
CA ALA A 63 -13.74 -26.91 7.77
C ALA A 63 -13.37 -25.75 8.72
N VAL A 64 -13.60 -25.98 10.00
CA VAL A 64 -13.05 -25.12 11.07
C VAL A 64 -11.53 -25.25 11.02
N LEU A 65 -10.84 -24.25 10.50
CA LEU A 65 -9.38 -24.21 10.53
C LEU A 65 -8.93 -24.07 12.00
N PRO A 66 -7.86 -24.78 12.41
CA PRO A 66 -7.30 -24.63 13.75
C PRO A 66 -6.82 -23.18 13.97
N PRO A 67 -6.80 -22.70 15.22
CA PRO A 67 -6.32 -21.36 15.51
C PRO A 67 -4.90 -21.20 14.99
N ILE A 68 -4.70 -20.13 14.23
CA ILE A 68 -3.41 -19.85 13.56
C ILE A 68 -2.40 -19.45 14.64
N PRO A 69 -1.27 -20.15 14.79
CA PRO A 69 -0.29 -19.82 15.82
C PRO A 69 0.33 -18.44 15.56
N VAL A 70 0.39 -17.63 16.60
CA VAL A 70 1.17 -16.37 16.59
C VAL A 70 2.64 -16.74 16.63
N ILE A 71 3.42 -16.26 15.67
CA ILE A 71 4.86 -16.54 15.65
C ILE A 71 5.56 -15.57 16.60
N THR A 72 6.25 -16.14 17.57
CA THR A 72 7.28 -15.46 18.34
C THR A 72 8.61 -15.78 17.64
N GLY A 73 8.90 -15.04 16.56
CA GLY A 73 10.05 -15.38 15.72
C GLY A 73 11.35 -14.92 16.34
N ASN A 74 12.21 -15.83 16.69
CA ASN A 74 13.61 -15.55 16.98
C ASN A 74 14.46 -16.06 15.83
N ARG A 75 14.58 -15.29 14.73
CA ARG A 75 15.52 -15.61 13.66
C ARG A 75 16.87 -14.97 13.92
N GLN A 76 17.87 -15.82 13.94
CA GLN A 76 19.27 -15.43 14.19
C GLN A 76 20.07 -15.27 12.90
N LYS A 77 19.49 -14.74 11.83
CA LYS A 77 20.28 -14.41 10.64
C LYS A 77 20.19 -12.92 10.32
N PRO A 78 21.09 -12.11 10.88
CA PRO A 78 21.16 -10.69 10.56
C PRO A 78 21.90 -10.42 9.24
N VAL A 79 21.58 -11.18 8.18
CA VAL A 79 22.27 -11.08 6.89
C VAL A 79 21.34 -10.45 5.89
N ALA A 80 21.79 -9.34 5.29
CA ALA A 80 21.11 -8.75 4.16
C ALA A 80 20.90 -9.77 3.03
N SER A 81 19.76 -9.73 2.36
CA SER A 81 19.52 -10.54 1.15
C SER A 81 19.81 -12.03 1.28
N TRP A 82 19.22 -12.73 2.22
CA TRP A 82 19.34 -14.18 2.40
C TRP A 82 18.07 -14.92 1.99
N GLY A 83 18.14 -16.25 1.89
CA GLY A 83 17.04 -17.16 1.62
C GLY A 83 17.03 -17.70 0.18
N LYS A 84 16.01 -18.48 -0.16
CA LYS A 84 15.83 -19.04 -1.50
C LYS A 84 15.52 -17.92 -2.48
N PRO A 85 16.04 -17.98 -3.72
CA PRO A 85 15.66 -17.04 -4.76
C PRO A 85 14.15 -17.08 -5.04
N LEU A 86 13.55 -15.93 -5.31
CA LEU A 86 12.26 -15.86 -5.96
C LEU A 86 12.41 -16.35 -7.42
N PRO A 87 11.37 -16.90 -8.05
CA PRO A 87 11.48 -17.37 -9.43
C PRO A 87 11.49 -16.23 -10.48
N TYR A 88 11.18 -15.02 -10.08
CA TYR A 88 11.12 -13.81 -10.90
C TYR A 88 11.77 -12.63 -10.18
N PRO A 89 12.13 -11.55 -10.92
CA PRO A 89 12.55 -10.30 -10.30
C PRO A 89 11.40 -9.61 -9.57
N ILE A 90 11.76 -8.68 -8.69
CA ILE A 90 10.82 -7.75 -8.07
C ILE A 90 11.34 -6.32 -8.22
N VAL A 91 10.44 -5.38 -8.51
CA VAL A 91 10.73 -3.95 -8.43
C VAL A 91 10.37 -3.45 -7.04
N ILE A 92 11.22 -2.60 -6.47
CA ILE A 92 11.06 -2.05 -5.12
C ILE A 92 11.15 -0.53 -5.20
N ALA A 93 10.20 0.16 -4.58
CA ALA A 93 10.31 1.58 -4.30
C ALA A 93 11.19 1.78 -3.05
N ASP A 94 12.44 2.13 -3.26
CA ASP A 94 13.43 2.40 -2.20
C ASP A 94 13.33 3.88 -1.80
N ARG A 95 12.24 4.21 -1.08
CA ARG A 95 11.67 5.55 -0.89
C ARG A 95 12.67 6.60 -0.44
N ARG A 96 13.38 6.34 0.65
CA ARG A 96 14.33 7.32 1.22
C ARG A 96 15.66 7.38 0.48
N ASN A 97 15.90 6.46 -0.44
CA ASN A 97 16.96 6.54 -1.40
C ASN A 97 16.54 7.24 -2.71
N ASN A 98 15.26 7.62 -2.82
CA ASN A 98 14.67 8.28 -3.99
C ASN A 98 14.92 7.51 -5.28
N ARG A 99 14.67 6.20 -5.26
CA ARG A 99 14.89 5.34 -6.42
C ARG A 99 13.92 4.16 -6.46
N LEU A 100 13.71 3.67 -7.65
CA LEU A 100 13.18 2.34 -7.89
C LEU A 100 14.35 1.42 -8.24
N ILE A 101 14.37 0.24 -7.67
CA ILE A 101 15.32 -0.80 -8.05
C ILE A 101 14.58 -2.08 -8.42
N GLU A 102 15.04 -2.75 -9.44
CA GLU A 102 14.61 -4.12 -9.70
C GLU A 102 15.74 -5.08 -9.36
N ILE A 103 15.40 -6.09 -8.59
CA ILE A 103 16.33 -7.11 -8.15
C ILE A 103 15.98 -8.47 -8.79
N ALA A 104 16.98 -9.12 -9.35
CA ALA A 104 16.85 -10.45 -9.92
C ALA A 104 16.70 -11.51 -8.81
N PRO A 105 16.27 -12.76 -9.15
CA PRO A 105 16.21 -13.87 -8.19
C PRO A 105 17.49 -14.15 -7.43
N ASN A 106 18.66 -13.84 -8.00
CA ASN A 106 19.96 -13.93 -7.35
C ASN A 106 20.31 -12.70 -6.51
N LYS A 107 19.36 -11.75 -6.35
CA LYS A 107 19.46 -10.52 -5.56
C LYS A 107 20.43 -9.47 -6.09
N LYS A 108 20.82 -9.57 -7.36
CA LYS A 108 21.53 -8.48 -8.03
C LYS A 108 20.53 -7.42 -8.51
N ILE A 109 20.91 -6.16 -8.38
CA ILE A 109 20.19 -5.06 -9.01
C ILE A 109 20.42 -5.18 -10.53
N ILE A 110 19.33 -5.32 -11.29
CA ILE A 110 19.36 -5.44 -12.75
C ILE A 110 18.81 -4.19 -13.45
N TRP A 111 18.04 -3.39 -12.73
CA TRP A 111 17.51 -2.13 -13.23
C TRP A 111 17.39 -1.13 -12.08
N GLU A 112 17.59 0.15 -12.39
CA GLU A 112 17.48 1.25 -11.42
C GLU A 112 16.97 2.50 -12.13
N PHE A 113 16.09 3.25 -11.44
CA PHE A 113 15.55 4.53 -11.85
C PHE A 113 15.45 5.47 -10.63
N PRO A 114 15.66 6.78 -10.73
CA PRO A 114 15.96 7.51 -11.96
C PRO A 114 17.43 7.43 -12.36
N SER A 115 17.68 7.83 -13.60
CA SER A 115 19.04 8.25 -13.97
C SER A 115 19.45 9.44 -13.09
N PRO A 116 20.74 9.57 -12.69
CA PRO A 116 21.23 10.67 -11.85
C PRO A 116 20.94 12.09 -12.39
N SER A 117 20.49 12.21 -13.63
CA SER A 117 20.07 13.47 -14.25
C SER A 117 18.68 13.97 -13.82
N ILE A 118 17.81 13.12 -13.27
CA ILE A 118 16.44 13.48 -12.84
C ILE A 118 16.46 13.91 -11.38
N LYS A 119 16.65 15.19 -11.13
CA LYS A 119 16.82 15.73 -9.77
C LYS A 119 15.53 15.91 -8.97
N ALA A 120 14.37 15.92 -9.63
CA ALA A 120 13.09 16.20 -9.00
C ALA A 120 12.40 14.93 -8.44
N TYR A 121 12.91 13.74 -8.73
CA TYR A 121 12.35 12.47 -8.31
C TYR A 121 12.69 12.20 -6.84
N ARG A 122 11.66 12.09 -6.00
CA ARG A 122 11.88 11.84 -4.55
C ARG A 122 10.63 11.32 -3.85
N GLY A 123 10.85 10.55 -2.79
CA GLY A 123 9.77 10.08 -1.92
C GLY A 123 8.78 9.17 -2.66
N ASN A 124 9.30 8.36 -3.60
CA ASN A 124 8.53 7.34 -4.28
C ASN A 124 8.00 6.33 -3.27
N GLU A 125 6.70 6.16 -3.25
CA GLU A 125 5.99 5.28 -2.32
C GLU A 125 5.64 3.99 -3.01
N ASP A 126 4.65 3.98 -3.88
CA ASP A 126 4.27 2.78 -4.60
C ASP A 126 4.86 2.66 -5.99
N VAL A 127 5.00 1.42 -6.42
CA VAL A 127 5.42 1.06 -7.76
C VAL A 127 4.68 -0.19 -8.24
N ASN A 128 4.01 -0.08 -9.39
CA ASN A 128 3.28 -1.19 -10.00
C ASN A 128 3.55 -1.25 -11.51
N PHE A 129 3.76 -2.47 -12.04
CA PHE A 129 3.87 -2.65 -13.49
C PHE A 129 2.55 -2.37 -14.19
N SER A 130 2.64 -1.82 -15.40
CA SER A 130 1.51 -1.80 -16.33
C SER A 130 1.11 -3.23 -16.69
N PRO A 131 -0.15 -3.47 -17.12
CA PRO A 131 -0.62 -4.80 -17.50
C PRO A 131 0.18 -5.50 -18.60
N ASP A 132 0.92 -4.74 -19.40
CA ASP A 132 1.82 -5.27 -20.44
C ASP A 132 3.31 -5.28 -20.01
N GLY A 133 3.61 -4.88 -18.80
CA GLY A 133 4.95 -4.87 -18.22
C GLY A 133 5.91 -3.83 -18.80
N LYS A 134 5.47 -2.92 -19.69
CA LYS A 134 6.37 -1.97 -20.35
C LYS A 134 6.60 -0.68 -19.59
N GLN A 135 5.71 -0.37 -18.67
CA GLN A 135 5.71 0.85 -17.90
C GLN A 135 5.55 0.55 -16.40
N LEU A 136 5.91 1.51 -15.58
CA LEU A 136 5.64 1.50 -14.15
C LEU A 136 4.74 2.68 -13.83
N ALA A 137 3.70 2.45 -13.04
CA ALA A 137 2.97 3.48 -12.34
C ALA A 137 3.64 3.70 -10.99
N VAL A 138 3.85 4.96 -10.62
CA VAL A 138 4.60 5.34 -9.41
C VAL A 138 3.92 6.52 -8.75
N SER A 139 3.81 6.50 -7.43
CA SER A 139 3.45 7.65 -6.61
C SER A 139 4.68 8.26 -5.94
N GLU A 140 4.71 9.59 -5.84
CA GLU A 140 5.67 10.34 -5.02
C GLU A 140 4.88 11.10 -3.94
N GLU A 141 4.59 10.46 -2.83
CA GLU A 141 3.78 11.03 -1.75
C GLU A 141 4.34 12.35 -1.25
N ASP A 142 5.64 12.38 -0.98
CA ASP A 142 6.34 13.56 -0.43
C ASP A 142 6.50 14.70 -1.46
N ASN A 143 6.25 14.42 -2.74
CA ASN A 143 6.38 15.38 -3.84
C ASN A 143 5.02 15.83 -4.41
N PHE A 144 3.93 15.16 -4.02
CA PHE A 144 2.53 15.43 -4.41
C PHE A 144 2.26 15.22 -5.90
N ASP A 145 2.91 14.23 -6.50
CA ASP A 145 2.70 13.85 -7.89
C ASP A 145 2.75 12.34 -8.10
N VAL A 146 2.31 11.92 -9.29
CA VAL A 146 2.34 10.53 -9.73
C VAL A 146 2.86 10.46 -11.15
N HIS A 147 3.45 9.31 -11.51
CA HIS A 147 4.18 9.16 -12.76
C HIS A 147 3.86 7.87 -13.51
N ILE A 148 4.04 7.93 -14.82
CA ILE A 148 4.29 6.77 -15.65
C ILE A 148 5.77 6.79 -16.03
N VAL A 149 6.49 5.75 -15.67
CA VAL A 149 7.89 5.55 -16.05
C VAL A 149 7.95 4.57 -17.23
N ASP A 150 8.58 4.95 -18.34
CA ASP A 150 8.92 4.00 -19.41
C ASP A 150 10.09 3.14 -18.92
N TYR A 151 9.84 1.85 -18.79
CA TYR A 151 10.80 0.94 -18.17
C TYR A 151 12.10 0.82 -18.98
N GLU A 152 12.01 0.66 -20.31
CA GLU A 152 13.19 0.48 -21.16
C GLU A 152 14.00 1.76 -21.33
N LYS A 153 13.30 2.89 -21.55
CA LYS A 153 13.95 4.17 -21.77
C LYS A 153 14.41 4.84 -20.48
N LYS A 154 13.91 4.39 -19.34
CA LYS A 154 14.20 4.98 -18.02
C LYS A 154 13.94 6.48 -17.98
N VAL A 155 12.74 6.87 -18.40
CA VAL A 155 12.29 8.27 -18.42
C VAL A 155 10.88 8.37 -17.82
N LEU A 156 10.56 9.54 -17.28
CA LEU A 156 9.18 9.90 -16.96
C LEU A 156 8.43 10.09 -18.28
N ALA A 157 7.51 9.17 -18.60
CA ALA A 157 6.67 9.26 -19.79
C ALA A 157 5.47 10.17 -19.59
N TRP A 158 5.02 10.30 -18.34
CA TRP A 158 3.92 11.17 -17.93
C TRP A 158 4.03 11.52 -16.46
N THR A 159 3.51 12.69 -16.09
CA THR A 159 3.43 13.19 -14.72
C THR A 159 2.08 13.87 -14.51
N TYR A 160 1.45 13.60 -13.36
CA TYR A 160 0.29 14.33 -12.87
C TYR A 160 0.53 14.75 -11.43
N GLY A 161 0.27 15.99 -11.13
CA GLY A 161 0.67 16.66 -9.92
C GLY A 161 1.63 17.81 -10.22
N ILE A 162 1.92 18.62 -9.23
CA ILE A 162 2.92 19.68 -9.31
C ILE A 162 3.88 19.51 -8.15
N PRO A 163 5.17 19.21 -8.41
CA PRO A 163 6.17 19.01 -7.37
C PRO A 163 6.13 20.10 -6.29
N ASP A 164 6.21 19.71 -5.03
CA ASP A 164 6.16 20.59 -3.86
C ASP A 164 4.85 21.38 -3.67
N ARG A 165 3.81 21.10 -4.45
CA ARG A 165 2.57 21.87 -4.43
C ARG A 165 1.34 21.00 -4.19
N ARG A 166 0.99 20.82 -2.93
CA ARG A 166 -0.23 20.09 -2.54
C ARG A 166 -1.49 20.92 -2.77
N GLY A 167 -2.59 20.24 -3.04
CA GLY A 167 -3.91 20.84 -3.14
C GLY A 167 -4.97 19.89 -3.68
N SER A 168 -6.22 20.37 -3.84
CA SER A 168 -7.34 19.57 -4.36
C SER A 168 -7.89 20.10 -5.70
N GLY A 169 -7.31 21.18 -6.22
CA GLY A 169 -7.68 21.75 -7.51
C GLY A 169 -7.26 20.88 -8.71
N PRO A 170 -7.51 21.34 -9.94
CA PRO A 170 -7.05 20.63 -11.12
C PRO A 170 -5.55 20.37 -11.08
N VAL A 171 -5.15 19.16 -11.46
CA VAL A 171 -3.74 18.69 -11.47
C VAL A 171 -3.02 18.84 -10.13
N LEU A 172 -3.71 18.94 -9.01
CA LEU A 172 -3.10 18.99 -7.69
C LEU A 172 -3.49 17.75 -6.89
N LEU A 173 -2.51 17.18 -6.20
CA LEU A 173 -2.63 16.06 -5.28
C LEU A 173 -2.21 16.48 -3.87
N ASN A 174 -2.52 15.67 -2.88
CA ASN A 174 -2.19 15.94 -1.50
C ASN A 174 -1.87 14.63 -0.77
N TYR A 175 -0.62 14.23 -0.79
CA TYR A 175 -0.14 12.92 -0.35
C TYR A 175 -0.79 11.80 -1.19
N PRO A 176 -0.51 11.73 -2.52
CA PRO A 176 -0.91 10.58 -3.32
C PRO A 176 -0.13 9.35 -2.88
N ASP A 177 -0.85 8.25 -2.74
CA ASP A 177 -0.28 6.97 -2.37
C ASP A 177 -0.41 6.00 -3.56
N ASP A 178 -1.13 4.92 -3.45
CA ASP A 178 -1.22 3.87 -4.46
C ASP A 178 -1.38 4.38 -5.91
N ALA A 179 -0.73 3.72 -6.85
CA ALA A 179 -0.66 4.12 -8.24
C ALA A 179 -0.69 2.92 -9.19
N HIS A 180 -1.67 2.86 -10.10
CA HIS A 180 -1.74 1.81 -11.11
C HIS A 180 -2.06 2.33 -12.51
N LEU A 181 -1.53 1.64 -13.52
CA LEU A 181 -2.00 1.73 -14.90
C LEU A 181 -3.07 0.67 -15.14
N LEU A 182 -4.21 1.11 -15.64
CA LEU A 182 -5.32 0.23 -15.98
C LEU A 182 -5.18 -0.30 -17.41
N ALA A 183 -5.84 -1.43 -17.72
CA ALA A 183 -5.76 -2.05 -19.04
C ALA A 183 -6.26 -1.15 -20.19
N ASP A 184 -7.11 -0.18 -19.90
CA ASP A 184 -7.60 0.83 -20.85
C ASP A 184 -6.67 2.05 -21.00
N GLY A 185 -5.50 2.01 -20.37
CA GLY A 185 -4.49 3.08 -20.40
C GLY A 185 -4.79 4.28 -19.48
N LYS A 186 -5.78 4.16 -18.60
CA LYS A 186 -6.04 5.17 -17.57
C LYS A 186 -5.14 4.95 -16.38
N PHE A 187 -4.89 5.99 -15.63
CA PHE A 187 -4.12 5.97 -14.39
C PHE A 187 -5.06 6.11 -13.20
N ILE A 188 -4.90 5.28 -12.17
CA ILE A 188 -5.63 5.38 -10.91
C ILE A 188 -4.67 5.68 -9.77
N THR A 189 -5.09 6.52 -8.83
CA THR A 189 -4.33 6.84 -7.62
C THR A 189 -5.25 7.18 -6.45
N ALA A 190 -4.82 6.84 -5.25
CA ALA A 190 -5.41 7.30 -4.00
C ALA A 190 -4.80 8.65 -3.62
N ASP A 191 -5.63 9.64 -3.34
CA ASP A 191 -5.22 11.00 -2.98
C ASP A 191 -5.63 11.25 -1.50
N ILE A 192 -4.81 10.73 -0.58
CA ILE A 192 -5.11 10.50 0.84
C ILE A 192 -5.72 11.70 1.52
N ARG A 193 -4.98 12.82 1.53
CA ARG A 193 -5.38 14.03 2.28
C ARG A 193 -6.50 14.81 1.62
N ASN A 194 -6.78 14.52 0.36
CA ASN A 194 -7.98 15.02 -0.32
C ASN A 194 -9.17 14.08 -0.16
N CYS A 195 -9.00 12.92 0.49
CA CYS A 195 -10.06 11.95 0.77
C CYS A 195 -10.79 11.49 -0.50
N ARG A 196 -10.03 11.23 -1.57
CA ARG A 196 -10.55 10.82 -2.87
C ARG A 196 -9.64 9.82 -3.56
N VAL A 197 -10.22 9.06 -4.48
CA VAL A 197 -9.54 8.26 -5.50
C VAL A 197 -9.83 8.87 -6.85
N LEU A 198 -8.81 9.00 -7.70
CA LEU A 198 -8.91 9.57 -9.03
C LEU A 198 -8.59 8.52 -10.10
N ILE A 199 -9.37 8.54 -11.19
CA ILE A 199 -9.01 7.90 -12.44
C ILE A 199 -8.78 9.00 -13.45
N ILE A 200 -7.58 9.04 -14.04
CA ILE A 200 -7.09 10.14 -14.87
C ILE A 200 -6.77 9.58 -16.26
N ASP A 201 -7.08 10.34 -17.30
CA ASP A 201 -6.60 10.06 -18.67
C ASP A 201 -5.24 10.72 -18.88
N PRO A 202 -4.15 9.93 -19.06
CA PRO A 202 -2.83 10.51 -19.29
C PRO A 202 -2.70 11.31 -20.60
N LYS A 203 -3.66 11.19 -21.53
CA LYS A 203 -3.60 11.87 -22.82
C LYS A 203 -3.86 13.38 -22.70
N ASP A 204 -4.72 13.78 -21.78
CA ASP A 204 -5.15 15.17 -21.63
C ASP A 204 -5.24 15.64 -20.18
N ASN A 205 -4.85 14.78 -19.22
CA ASN A 205 -4.94 15.01 -17.78
C ASN A 205 -6.38 15.21 -17.26
N SER A 206 -7.39 14.77 -18.01
CA SER A 206 -8.76 14.85 -17.54
C SER A 206 -9.05 13.81 -16.46
N THR A 207 -9.85 14.19 -15.47
CA THR A 207 -10.38 13.25 -14.48
C THR A 207 -11.55 12.49 -15.11
N VAL A 208 -11.36 11.19 -15.36
CA VAL A 208 -12.38 10.29 -15.91
C VAL A 208 -13.40 9.90 -14.85
N SER A 209 -12.92 9.60 -13.65
CA SER A 209 -13.75 9.26 -12.48
C SER A 209 -13.11 9.77 -11.22
N GLN A 210 -13.96 10.13 -10.25
CA GLN A 210 -13.54 10.47 -8.90
C GLN A 210 -14.51 9.82 -7.91
N TRP A 211 -13.98 9.14 -6.93
CA TRP A 211 -14.69 8.70 -5.73
C TRP A 211 -14.15 9.44 -4.52
N GLY A 212 -15.04 9.77 -3.59
CA GLY A 212 -14.74 10.68 -2.50
C GLY A 212 -14.89 12.15 -2.89
N THR A 213 -15.04 13.00 -1.89
CA THR A 213 -15.20 14.45 -2.02
C THR A 213 -14.10 15.14 -1.24
N PRO A 214 -13.28 16.01 -1.87
CA PRO A 214 -12.21 16.72 -1.17
C PRO A 214 -12.69 17.40 0.11
N GLY A 215 -11.97 17.15 1.21
CA GLY A 215 -12.28 17.70 2.53
C GLY A 215 -13.40 16.98 3.29
N LYS A 216 -14.03 15.95 2.70
CA LYS A 216 -15.03 15.11 3.38
C LYS A 216 -14.46 13.72 3.64
N CYS A 217 -13.76 13.58 4.74
CA CYS A 217 -12.97 12.40 5.07
C CYS A 217 -13.72 11.46 6.03
N LYS A 218 -14.88 10.96 5.59
CA LYS A 218 -15.72 9.99 6.31
C LYS A 218 -16.00 8.80 5.43
N HIS A 219 -16.18 7.63 6.06
CA HIS A 219 -16.57 6.44 5.34
C HIS A 219 -18.03 6.49 4.87
N ASN A 220 -18.22 6.72 3.59
CA ASN A 220 -19.52 6.72 2.89
C ASN A 220 -19.27 6.53 1.37
N PRO A 221 -18.62 5.43 0.96
CA PRO A 221 -18.27 5.21 -0.44
C PRO A 221 -19.53 5.10 -1.34
N PRO A 222 -19.48 5.56 -2.58
CA PRO A 222 -18.35 6.19 -3.24
C PRO A 222 -18.27 7.72 -3.04
N TYR A 223 -19.17 8.33 -2.24
CA TYR A 223 -19.35 9.77 -2.14
C TYR A 223 -18.31 10.44 -1.24
N GLU A 224 -17.93 9.78 -0.17
CA GLU A 224 -16.92 10.24 0.78
C GLU A 224 -16.01 9.06 1.14
N LEU A 225 -14.71 9.29 1.27
CA LEU A 225 -13.71 8.28 1.64
C LEU A 225 -12.91 8.75 2.85
N ALA A 226 -12.67 7.84 3.78
CA ALA A 226 -12.04 8.15 5.06
C ALA A 226 -10.51 8.01 4.99
N HIS A 227 -9.85 8.91 4.25
CA HIS A 227 -8.43 8.89 3.92
C HIS A 227 -8.04 7.61 3.18
N PRO A 228 -8.38 7.49 1.88
CA PRO A 228 -8.02 6.33 1.08
C PRO A 228 -6.51 6.24 0.91
N ASN A 229 -5.93 5.08 1.23
CA ASN A 229 -4.53 4.76 1.04
C ASN A 229 -4.34 3.98 -0.26
N GLY A 230 -4.99 2.83 -0.39
CA GLY A 230 -4.94 1.99 -1.58
C GLY A 230 -6.12 2.17 -2.53
N ALA A 231 -5.86 1.97 -3.81
CA ALA A 231 -6.85 1.96 -4.89
C ALA A 231 -6.50 0.87 -5.92
N THR A 232 -6.40 -0.37 -5.46
CA THR A 232 -5.88 -1.51 -6.20
C THR A 232 -6.89 -2.05 -7.23
N PRO A 233 -6.56 -2.09 -8.52
CA PRO A 233 -7.43 -2.68 -9.53
C PRO A 233 -7.50 -4.21 -9.42
N MET A 234 -8.69 -4.77 -9.63
CA MET A 234 -8.94 -6.20 -9.69
C MET A 234 -9.06 -6.66 -11.14
N GLU A 235 -8.84 -7.96 -11.40
CA GLU A 235 -8.92 -8.53 -12.76
C GLU A 235 -10.26 -8.31 -13.47
N ASN A 236 -11.36 -8.27 -12.70
CA ASN A 236 -12.69 -8.03 -13.25
C ASN A 236 -13.01 -6.55 -13.51
N GLY A 237 -12.05 -5.65 -13.26
CA GLY A 237 -12.17 -4.22 -13.44
C GLY A 237 -12.72 -3.45 -12.23
N ASP A 238 -13.12 -4.12 -11.15
CA ASP A 238 -13.45 -3.47 -9.88
C ASP A 238 -12.18 -2.95 -9.21
N ILE A 239 -12.35 -2.08 -8.22
CA ILE A 239 -11.26 -1.49 -7.45
C ILE A 239 -11.44 -1.82 -5.97
N LEU A 240 -10.36 -2.26 -5.33
CA LEU A 240 -10.28 -2.31 -3.87
C LEU A 240 -9.78 -0.96 -3.37
N ILE A 241 -10.48 -0.38 -2.41
CA ILE A 241 -10.07 0.86 -1.76
C ILE A 241 -9.86 0.56 -0.28
N THR A 242 -8.66 0.85 0.22
CA THR A 242 -8.38 0.87 1.66
C THR A 242 -8.56 2.27 2.20
N GLU A 243 -9.14 2.39 3.38
CA GLU A 243 -9.33 3.66 4.07
C GLU A 243 -8.69 3.60 5.46
N ILE A 244 -7.78 4.52 5.72
CA ILE A 244 -6.98 4.54 6.96
C ILE A 244 -7.88 4.70 8.19
N THR A 245 -8.79 5.67 8.14
CA THR A 245 -9.67 5.96 9.27
C THR A 245 -10.69 4.84 9.44
N ASP A 246 -10.70 4.25 10.64
CA ASP A 246 -11.58 3.14 11.01
C ASP A 246 -11.35 1.83 10.25
N SER A 247 -10.25 1.71 9.49
CA SER A 247 -9.78 0.46 8.86
C SER A 247 -10.76 -0.19 7.90
N TRP A 248 -11.36 0.60 7.00
CA TRP A 248 -12.29 0.10 6.01
C TRP A 248 -11.58 -0.41 4.75
N ILE A 249 -12.14 -1.45 4.16
CA ILE A 249 -11.82 -1.90 2.81
C ILE A 249 -13.13 -2.02 2.05
N SER A 250 -13.18 -1.41 0.86
CA SER A 250 -14.35 -1.39 0.00
C SER A 250 -14.01 -1.93 -1.38
N ARG A 251 -14.87 -2.77 -1.96
CA ARG A 251 -14.83 -3.12 -3.38
C ARG A 251 -15.86 -2.28 -4.12
N ILE A 252 -15.42 -1.54 -5.12
CA ILE A 252 -16.24 -0.62 -5.89
C ILE A 252 -16.07 -0.95 -7.37
N THR A 253 -17.18 -0.98 -8.14
CA THR A 253 -17.10 -1.11 -9.60
C THR A 253 -16.56 0.17 -10.24
N ARG A 254 -16.12 0.09 -11.50
CA ARG A 254 -15.67 1.25 -12.28
C ARG A 254 -16.71 2.37 -12.37
N GLU A 255 -17.99 2.04 -12.29
CA GLU A 255 -19.10 2.99 -12.31
C GLU A 255 -19.41 3.57 -10.91
N GLY A 256 -18.67 3.17 -9.88
CA GLY A 256 -18.83 3.67 -8.52
C GLY A 256 -19.89 2.94 -7.69
N LYS A 257 -20.34 1.75 -8.11
CA LYS A 257 -21.25 0.93 -7.30
C LYS A 257 -20.43 0.17 -6.24
N VAL A 258 -20.78 0.35 -4.97
CA VAL A 258 -20.20 -0.44 -3.87
C VAL A 258 -20.71 -1.88 -3.97
N VAL A 259 -19.78 -2.82 -4.10
CA VAL A 259 -20.08 -4.26 -4.11
C VAL A 259 -20.15 -4.77 -2.67
N TRP A 260 -19.17 -4.41 -1.87
CA TRP A 260 -19.13 -4.61 -0.43
C TRP A 260 -18.20 -3.59 0.23
N SER A 261 -18.40 -3.39 1.53
CA SER A 261 -17.53 -2.57 2.37
C SER A 261 -17.46 -3.18 3.77
N VAL A 262 -16.25 -3.41 4.28
CA VAL A 262 -16.02 -4.11 5.55
C VAL A 262 -14.86 -3.49 6.31
N LYS A 263 -14.89 -3.56 7.63
CA LYS A 263 -13.72 -3.25 8.46
C LYS A 263 -12.76 -4.42 8.43
N ALA A 264 -11.49 -4.15 8.09
CA ALA A 264 -10.43 -5.14 8.09
C ALA A 264 -10.24 -5.71 9.51
N PRO A 265 -10.33 -7.04 9.69
CA PRO A 265 -10.23 -7.63 11.02
C PRO A 265 -8.81 -7.53 11.55
N ASN A 266 -8.64 -7.13 12.82
CA ASN A 266 -7.36 -6.99 13.51
C ASN A 266 -6.37 -5.97 12.91
N ILE A 267 -6.77 -5.15 11.97
CA ILE A 267 -5.97 -4.10 11.32
C ILE A 267 -6.33 -2.75 11.92
N ARG A 268 -5.33 -1.92 12.17
CA ARG A 268 -5.46 -0.55 12.70
C ARG A 268 -5.31 0.51 11.62
N TYR A 269 -4.32 0.29 10.78
CA TYR A 269 -4.00 1.15 9.67
C TYR A 269 -3.81 0.25 8.44
N PRO A 270 -4.89 -0.04 7.69
CA PRO A 270 -4.75 -0.78 6.45
C PRO A 270 -3.97 0.10 5.46
N SER A 271 -2.81 -0.38 5.05
CA SER A 271 -2.14 0.17 3.89
C SER A 271 -2.82 -0.41 2.64
N ASP A 272 -2.09 -0.99 1.71
CA ASP A 272 -2.75 -1.53 0.54
C ASP A 272 -3.35 -2.91 0.76
N ALA A 273 -4.44 -3.16 0.07
CA ALA A 273 -5.08 -4.45 0.05
C ALA A 273 -5.09 -5.05 -1.35
N PHE A 274 -4.77 -6.34 -1.42
CA PHE A 274 -4.77 -7.08 -2.68
C PHE A 274 -5.72 -8.28 -2.60
N PRO A 275 -6.31 -8.72 -3.73
CA PRO A 275 -6.95 -10.02 -3.77
C PRO A 275 -5.88 -11.11 -3.61
N THR A 276 -6.25 -12.24 -2.99
CA THR A 276 -5.45 -13.48 -3.07
C THR A 276 -5.39 -13.97 -4.52
N VAL A 277 -4.42 -14.81 -4.84
CA VAL A 277 -4.22 -15.34 -6.21
C VAL A 277 -5.48 -16.01 -6.76
N ASP A 278 -6.29 -16.64 -5.92
CA ASP A 278 -7.57 -17.23 -6.32
C ASP A 278 -8.74 -16.21 -6.35
N GLY A 279 -8.49 -14.94 -6.04
CA GLY A 279 -9.47 -13.86 -6.07
C GLY A 279 -10.55 -13.90 -5.00
N LYS A 280 -10.50 -14.88 -4.06
CA LYS A 280 -11.62 -15.11 -3.12
C LYS A 280 -11.46 -14.37 -1.79
N GLN A 281 -10.23 -14.04 -1.41
CA GLN A 281 -9.91 -13.42 -0.14
C GLN A 281 -9.11 -12.13 -0.37
N ILE A 282 -8.98 -11.37 0.70
CA ILE A 282 -8.20 -10.12 0.69
C ILE A 282 -7.00 -10.29 1.62
N ILE A 283 -5.83 -9.92 1.12
CA ILE A 283 -4.63 -9.76 1.91
C ILE A 283 -4.39 -8.28 2.17
N VAL A 284 -4.04 -7.93 3.40
CA VAL A 284 -3.78 -6.54 3.81
C VAL A 284 -2.70 -6.49 4.89
N ALA A 285 -1.83 -5.50 4.78
CA ALA A 285 -0.83 -5.16 5.78
C ALA A 285 -1.36 -4.10 6.76
N ASP A 286 -0.90 -4.17 8.02
CA ASP A 286 -1.15 -3.18 9.08
C ASP A 286 0.05 -2.25 9.20
N PHE A 287 -0.06 -1.03 8.72
CA PHE A 287 1.00 -0.03 8.82
C PHE A 287 1.14 0.48 10.26
N TRP A 288 1.59 -0.42 11.11
CA TRP A 288 1.72 -0.23 12.56
C TRP A 288 2.93 -0.96 13.15
N LYS A 289 3.23 -0.68 14.42
CA LYS A 289 4.26 -1.42 15.18
C LYS A 289 3.68 -1.96 16.51
N PRO A 290 3.77 -3.26 16.79
CA PRO A 290 4.16 -4.34 15.89
C PRO A 290 3.14 -4.48 14.75
N GLY A 291 3.65 -4.58 13.51
CA GLY A 291 2.84 -4.78 12.33
C GLY A 291 2.29 -6.19 12.22
N ARG A 292 1.31 -6.37 11.36
CA ARG A 292 0.75 -7.68 11.02
C ARG A 292 0.30 -7.72 9.56
N VAL A 293 0.11 -8.92 9.06
CA VAL A 293 -0.55 -9.15 7.78
C VAL A 293 -1.67 -10.15 8.01
N VAL A 294 -2.85 -9.87 7.46
CA VAL A 294 -3.98 -10.79 7.51
C VAL A 294 -4.46 -11.14 6.11
N ILE A 295 -4.94 -12.38 5.97
CA ILE A 295 -5.77 -12.79 4.85
C ILE A 295 -7.13 -13.14 5.44
N PHE A 296 -8.17 -12.57 4.87
CA PHE A 296 -9.52 -12.76 5.37
C PHE A 296 -10.53 -12.84 4.23
N ASP A 297 -11.63 -13.49 4.51
CA ASP A 297 -12.80 -13.53 3.65
C ASP A 297 -13.61 -12.23 3.85
N PRO A 298 -13.80 -11.40 2.81
CA PRO A 298 -14.48 -10.11 2.96
C PRO A 298 -15.98 -10.25 3.30
N LEU A 299 -16.62 -11.38 3.02
CA LEU A 299 -18.04 -11.59 3.30
C LEU A 299 -18.29 -11.97 4.75
N THR A 300 -17.44 -12.84 5.29
CA THR A 300 -17.58 -13.33 6.66
C THR A 300 -16.70 -12.59 7.65
N ARG A 301 -15.73 -11.81 7.16
CA ARG A 301 -14.64 -11.17 7.91
C ARG A 301 -13.77 -12.16 8.69
N LYS A 302 -13.85 -13.44 8.35
CA LYS A 302 -13.07 -14.48 9.00
C LYS A 302 -11.62 -14.43 8.52
N ILE A 303 -10.68 -14.25 9.44
CA ILE A 303 -9.25 -14.40 9.16
C ILE A 303 -8.96 -15.87 8.86
N THR A 304 -8.35 -16.13 7.73
CA THR A 304 -7.93 -17.46 7.28
C THR A 304 -6.43 -17.66 7.42
N TRP A 305 -5.69 -16.56 7.46
CA TRP A 305 -4.27 -16.56 7.73
C TRP A 305 -3.85 -15.23 8.37
N GLU A 306 -2.88 -15.28 9.26
CA GLU A 306 -2.30 -14.10 9.91
C GLU A 306 -0.81 -14.32 10.13
N TYR A 307 -0.02 -13.29 9.86
CA TYR A 307 1.36 -13.18 10.32
C TYR A 307 1.44 -12.08 11.37
N PHE A 308 1.94 -12.45 12.54
CA PHE A 308 2.15 -11.52 13.64
C PHE A 308 3.22 -12.06 14.59
N ALA A 309 4.29 -11.28 14.80
CA ALA A 309 5.31 -11.58 15.79
C ALA A 309 5.37 -10.49 16.86
N LYS A 310 5.48 -10.87 18.12
CA LYS A 310 5.57 -9.95 19.24
C LYS A 310 7.00 -9.53 19.56
N GLU A 311 7.96 -10.39 19.24
CA GLU A 311 9.38 -10.20 19.56
C GLU A 311 10.26 -10.86 18.51
N GLY A 312 11.54 -10.55 18.55
CA GLY A 312 12.55 -11.12 17.67
C GLY A 312 12.57 -10.53 16.28
N ASP A 313 13.25 -11.23 15.37
CA ASP A 313 13.48 -10.76 14.00
C ASP A 313 12.21 -10.70 13.16
N GLY A 314 11.20 -11.49 13.49
CA GLY A 314 9.90 -11.53 12.79
C GLY A 314 8.99 -10.33 13.05
N VAL A 315 9.30 -9.44 14.00
CA VAL A 315 8.47 -8.27 14.30
C VAL A 315 8.51 -7.31 13.14
N LEU A 316 7.33 -7.04 12.56
CA LEU A 316 7.15 -6.04 11.50
C LEU A 316 7.07 -4.64 12.10
N ASP A 317 7.54 -3.65 11.32
CA ASP A 317 7.52 -2.25 11.71
C ASP A 317 6.98 -1.40 10.54
N HIS A 318 5.71 -1.01 10.61
CA HIS A 318 5.01 -0.23 9.58
C HIS A 318 5.07 -0.91 8.19
N SER A 319 4.51 -2.12 8.08
CA SER A 319 4.45 -2.80 6.79
C SER A 319 3.42 -2.15 5.89
N SER A 320 3.82 -1.73 4.69
CA SER A 320 2.95 -1.10 3.69
C SER A 320 2.24 -2.15 2.83
N ILE A 321 2.97 -3.03 2.18
CA ILE A 321 2.44 -3.97 1.21
C ILE A 321 2.60 -5.41 1.68
N ALA A 322 1.55 -6.21 1.42
CA ALA A 322 1.60 -7.66 1.48
C ALA A 322 0.96 -8.26 0.24
N ARG A 323 1.65 -9.19 -0.43
CA ARG A 323 1.14 -9.89 -1.63
C ARG A 323 1.33 -11.39 -1.49
N GLU A 324 0.35 -12.16 -1.96
CA GLU A 324 0.49 -13.61 -2.13
C GLU A 324 1.28 -13.89 -3.40
N LEU A 325 2.31 -14.73 -3.31
CA LEU A 325 3.12 -15.13 -4.46
C LEU A 325 2.36 -16.15 -5.32
N PRO A 326 2.26 -15.93 -6.64
CA PRO A 326 1.37 -16.74 -7.50
C PRO A 326 1.83 -18.18 -7.67
N ASP A 327 3.10 -18.48 -7.45
CA ASP A 327 3.70 -19.80 -7.65
C ASP A 327 3.71 -20.67 -6.39
N THR A 328 3.87 -20.08 -5.20
CA THR A 328 4.01 -20.83 -3.94
C THR A 328 2.88 -20.59 -2.95
N GLY A 329 2.16 -19.46 -3.10
CA GLY A 329 1.21 -18.99 -2.11
C GLY A 329 1.85 -18.42 -0.84
N ASP A 330 3.18 -18.29 -0.82
CA ASP A 330 3.89 -17.60 0.26
C ASP A 330 3.61 -16.11 0.22
N VAL A 331 3.93 -15.38 1.28
CA VAL A 331 3.56 -13.98 1.40
C VAL A 331 4.79 -13.08 1.35
N LEU A 332 4.85 -12.25 0.30
CA LEU A 332 5.80 -11.15 0.18
C LEU A 332 5.30 -9.98 1.04
N ILE A 333 6.17 -9.37 1.82
CA ILE A 333 5.85 -8.25 2.72
C ILE A 333 6.94 -7.19 2.62
N VAL A 334 6.55 -5.94 2.43
CA VAL A 334 7.42 -4.78 2.62
C VAL A 334 7.38 -4.41 4.09
N ASP A 335 8.54 -4.37 4.73
CA ASP A 335 8.71 -4.14 6.18
C ASP A 335 9.51 -2.83 6.35
N ASP A 336 8.81 -1.71 6.13
CA ASP A 336 9.34 -0.39 5.79
C ASP A 336 10.36 0.15 6.77
N LEU A 337 9.96 0.32 8.04
CA LEU A 337 10.86 0.87 9.06
C LEU A 337 11.89 -0.15 9.58
N ASN A 338 11.81 -1.39 9.10
CA ASN A 338 12.86 -2.39 9.25
C ASN A 338 13.80 -2.43 8.03
N ASP A 339 13.62 -1.53 7.03
CA ASP A 339 14.51 -1.38 5.86
C ASP A 339 14.67 -2.67 5.04
N ARG A 340 13.59 -3.45 4.88
CA ARG A 340 13.67 -4.75 4.17
C ARG A 340 12.36 -5.15 3.48
N VAL A 341 12.49 -6.03 2.50
CA VAL A 341 11.41 -6.82 1.91
C VAL A 341 11.64 -8.27 2.30
N ILE A 342 10.60 -8.97 2.73
CA ILE A 342 10.67 -10.36 3.18
C ILE A 342 9.65 -11.25 2.49
N VAL A 343 9.92 -12.54 2.43
CA VAL A 343 8.93 -13.56 2.11
C VAL A 343 8.73 -14.48 3.31
N VAL A 344 7.48 -14.67 3.67
CA VAL A 344 7.05 -15.52 4.77
C VAL A 344 6.42 -16.79 4.20
N ASP A 345 6.93 -17.95 4.61
CA ASP A 345 6.34 -19.25 4.28
C ASP A 345 4.89 -19.32 4.79
N ARG A 346 3.96 -19.67 3.90
CA ARG A 346 2.52 -19.66 4.20
C ARG A 346 2.14 -20.61 5.34
N LYS A 347 2.83 -21.76 5.47
CA LYS A 347 2.51 -22.82 6.43
C LYS A 347 3.24 -22.65 7.74
N THR A 348 4.56 -22.43 7.68
CA THR A 348 5.42 -22.35 8.87
C THR A 348 5.44 -20.96 9.47
N LYS A 349 5.06 -19.95 8.68
CA LYS A 349 5.15 -18.53 9.01
C LYS A 349 6.56 -18.06 9.34
N GLU A 350 7.54 -18.76 8.83
CA GLU A 350 8.94 -18.36 8.94
C GLU A 350 9.32 -17.45 7.78
N ILE A 351 10.21 -16.49 8.03
CA ILE A 351 10.84 -15.71 6.96
C ILE A 351 11.79 -16.64 6.21
N ILE A 352 11.52 -16.89 4.93
CA ILE A 352 12.30 -17.79 4.08
C ILE A 352 13.18 -17.06 3.08
N TRP A 353 12.95 -15.77 2.89
CA TRP A 353 13.72 -14.91 1.99
C TRP A 353 13.71 -13.47 2.52
N GLN A 354 14.78 -12.73 2.24
CA GLN A 354 14.89 -11.32 2.59
C GLN A 354 15.81 -10.59 1.61
N TYR A 355 15.42 -9.35 1.27
CA TYR A 355 16.30 -8.33 0.69
C TYR A 355 16.26 -7.07 1.58
N GLY A 356 17.41 -6.44 1.78
CA GLY A 356 17.60 -5.48 2.86
C GLY A 356 18.07 -6.16 4.14
N GLU A 357 18.53 -5.38 5.10
CA GLU A 357 18.98 -5.86 6.42
C GLU A 357 18.22 -5.10 7.50
N LYS A 358 17.52 -5.84 8.39
CA LYS A 358 16.64 -5.26 9.41
C LYS A 358 17.31 -4.14 10.19
N GLY A 359 16.74 -2.92 10.06
CA GLY A 359 17.19 -1.73 10.77
C GLY A 359 18.53 -1.16 10.28
N LYS A 360 19.00 -1.57 9.10
CA LYS A 360 20.24 -1.06 8.52
C LYS A 360 20.00 -0.39 7.19
N LYS A 361 19.93 0.90 7.23
CA LYS A 361 19.74 1.75 6.06
C LYS A 361 20.97 1.80 5.17
N GLY A 362 20.76 1.84 3.86
CA GLY A 362 21.86 2.00 2.91
C GLY A 362 21.42 2.05 1.47
N TYR A 363 22.36 2.45 0.60
CA TYR A 363 22.16 2.59 -0.84
C TYR A 363 22.82 1.46 -1.65
N THR A 364 23.78 0.75 -1.06
CA THR A 364 24.50 -0.31 -1.75
C THR A 364 23.64 -1.55 -1.96
N GLN A 365 23.99 -2.36 -2.96
CA GLN A 365 23.31 -3.63 -3.22
C GLN A 365 23.13 -4.46 -1.93
N GLY A 366 21.92 -4.94 -1.70
CA GLY A 366 21.58 -5.70 -0.49
C GLY A 366 21.08 -4.84 0.68
N LEU A 367 21.09 -3.52 0.55
CA LEU A 367 20.52 -2.59 1.53
C LEU A 367 19.40 -1.75 0.91
N LEU A 368 18.48 -1.33 1.77
CA LEU A 368 17.36 -0.44 1.46
C LEU A 368 17.33 0.70 2.48
N ASN A 369 16.52 1.70 2.23
CA ASN A 369 16.25 2.79 3.16
C ASN A 369 14.77 3.16 3.08
N TYR A 370 13.99 2.59 4.01
CA TYR A 370 12.56 2.78 4.05
C TYR A 370 11.92 2.39 2.71
N PRO A 371 12.00 1.11 2.29
CA PRO A 371 11.25 0.64 1.13
C PRO A 371 9.77 0.76 1.41
N ASP A 372 8.96 0.98 0.37
CA ASP A 372 7.51 1.12 0.50
C ASP A 372 6.80 0.20 -0.51
N GLY A 373 6.72 0.57 -1.78
CA GLY A 373 6.10 -0.22 -2.82
C GLY A 373 6.92 -1.41 -3.31
N VAL A 374 6.24 -2.47 -3.75
CA VAL A 374 6.85 -3.63 -4.41
C VAL A 374 5.90 -4.25 -5.42
N ASP A 375 6.42 -4.62 -6.60
CA ASP A 375 5.69 -5.42 -7.57
C ASP A 375 6.55 -6.53 -8.17
N LEU A 376 5.88 -7.55 -8.73
CA LEU A 376 6.51 -8.75 -9.29
C LEU A 376 6.74 -8.58 -10.79
N ASP A 377 8.00 -8.70 -11.27
CA ASP A 377 8.25 -8.76 -12.70
C ASP A 377 8.05 -10.19 -13.24
N VAL A 378 6.83 -10.48 -13.66
CA VAL A 378 6.48 -11.73 -14.32
C VAL A 378 6.55 -11.62 -15.85
N PHE A 379 7.02 -10.50 -16.38
CA PHE A 379 6.97 -10.16 -17.81
C PHE A 379 8.29 -10.43 -18.56
N ARG A 380 9.42 -10.48 -17.86
CA ARG A 380 10.76 -10.48 -18.47
C ARG A 380 11.56 -11.72 -18.16
N ASP A 381 12.45 -12.09 -19.11
CA ASP A 381 13.48 -13.09 -18.88
C ASP A 381 14.68 -12.46 -18.17
N TRP A 382 14.68 -12.56 -16.84
CA TRP A 382 15.74 -12.03 -15.99
C TRP A 382 17.13 -12.66 -16.27
N LYS A 383 17.16 -13.92 -16.80
CA LYS A 383 18.42 -14.59 -17.11
C LYS A 383 19.15 -13.88 -18.24
N ALA A 384 18.42 -13.42 -19.26
CA ALA A 384 18.98 -12.59 -20.32
C ALA A 384 19.44 -11.23 -19.82
N ALA A 385 18.77 -10.65 -18.81
CA ALA A 385 19.15 -9.37 -18.21
C ALA A 385 20.49 -9.43 -17.46
N LEU A 386 20.85 -10.57 -16.88
CA LEU A 386 22.14 -10.76 -16.18
C LEU A 386 23.34 -10.99 -17.12
N GLN A 387 23.09 -11.21 -18.41
CA GLN A 387 24.14 -11.44 -19.40
C GLN A 387 24.59 -10.15 -20.11
N LYS A 388 23.85 -9.07 -19.94
CA LYS A 388 24.17 -7.72 -20.41
C LYS A 388 24.96 -6.94 -19.37
#